data_850094a7d765bcae04723e2128be0c64
#
_entry.id   850094a7d765bcae04723e2128be0c64
#
_cell.length_a   1.000
_cell.length_b   1.000
_cell.length_c   1.000
_cell.angle_alpha   90.00
_cell.angle_beta   90.00
_cell.angle_gamma   90.00
#
_symmetry.space_group_name_H-M   'P 1'
#
loop_
_entity.id
_entity.type
_entity.pdbx_description
1 polymer ?
#
loop_
_entity_poly.entity_id
_entity_poly.type
_entity_poly.pdbx_seq_one_letter_code
_entity_poly.pdbx_strand_id
1 'polypeptide(L)'
;MLQIVDSLYLDEENLCRTEANLCGPHGIVEKEELPYHGAELGRFCAWYTSHLHGYLSMPVCVFGILANVLSIIVLTQRNMVSPTNGILTGLAVADMLVIATYLPYTITTHVMPQECKQSFERAVFVLVHSHVSVVFHTVSTWLTVTLAVWRFLAVSFPASSKEWCSMQRARWAVVSVYVSCALCCLPLYLSLTVHQIGTPQEPDYIVNFTNITLANDAFLRNLDFWTYSVLMKLVPCVALTGLSLGLLRVLYKAKARERRLRKGDCGHTGHGGNSEGDRERTTRMLLAVLLLFLVTELPSGILALLSGILGQDFLNHVYNKLGAVMDILALVNSAVNFILYCSMSRQFRKAFAALFMPRIVPKWFPLTSKPPNSTYATTCV
;
A
#
# COMPACT_ATOMS: atom_id res chain seq x y z
N MET A 1 -4.03 5.17 -10.12
CA MET A 1 -2.58 4.92 -10.11
C MET A 1 -2.18 3.99 -11.26
N LEU A 2 -2.65 2.76 -11.27
CA LEU A 2 -2.50 1.83 -12.38
C LEU A 2 -3.12 2.37 -13.67
N GLN A 3 -4.31 2.94 -13.63
CA GLN A 3 -5.00 3.53 -14.79
C GLN A 3 -4.17 4.57 -15.55
N ILE A 4 -3.31 5.35 -14.88
CA ILE A 4 -2.52 6.38 -15.55
C ILE A 4 -1.33 5.75 -16.27
N VAL A 5 -0.62 4.82 -15.63
CA VAL A 5 0.45 4.05 -16.29
C VAL A 5 -0.14 3.17 -17.38
N ASP A 6 -1.33 2.65 -17.18
CA ASP A 6 -2.03 1.70 -18.03
C ASP A 6 -2.71 2.37 -19.24
N SER A 7 -3.27 3.58 -19.08
CA SER A 7 -3.80 4.37 -20.19
C SER A 7 -2.71 4.82 -21.19
N LEU A 8 -1.46 4.84 -20.74
CA LEU A 8 -0.31 5.18 -21.56
C LEU A 8 0.11 4.05 -22.53
N TYR A 9 -0.35 2.82 -22.27
CA TYR A 9 -0.14 1.69 -23.20
C TYR A 9 -1.25 1.55 -24.25
N LEU A 10 -2.27 2.42 -24.22
CA LEU A 10 -3.29 2.46 -25.27
C LEU A 10 -2.71 3.15 -26.51
N ASP A 11 -2.82 2.49 -27.66
CA ASP A 11 -2.44 3.05 -28.96
C ASP A 11 -3.15 4.40 -29.19
N GLU A 12 -2.44 5.38 -29.76
CA GLU A 12 -2.96 6.71 -30.11
C GLU A 12 -4.27 6.64 -30.94
N GLU A 13 -4.44 5.59 -31.72
CA GLU A 13 -5.61 5.35 -32.56
C GLU A 13 -6.89 5.01 -31.76
N ASN A 14 -6.74 4.38 -30.61
CA ASN A 14 -7.87 4.05 -29.71
C ASN A 14 -8.25 5.20 -28.77
N LEU A 15 -7.32 6.08 -28.43
CA LEU A 15 -7.59 7.24 -27.57
C LEU A 15 -8.50 8.25 -28.29
N CYS A 16 -8.20 8.60 -29.54
CA CYS A 16 -9.06 9.44 -30.39
C CYS A 16 -10.43 8.83 -30.65
N ARG A 17 -10.54 7.51 -30.77
CA ARG A 17 -11.83 6.83 -31.00
C ARG A 17 -12.71 6.78 -29.76
N THR A 18 -12.16 6.64 -28.58
CA THR A 18 -12.93 6.52 -27.33
C THR A 18 -13.46 7.88 -26.90
N GLU A 19 -12.69 8.97 -27.10
CA GLU A 19 -13.11 10.33 -26.74
C GLU A 19 -14.04 10.97 -27.77
N ALA A 20 -13.87 10.68 -29.07
CA ALA A 20 -14.79 11.14 -30.12
C ALA A 20 -16.22 10.58 -29.95
N ASN A 21 -16.37 9.41 -29.36
CA ASN A 21 -17.68 8.80 -29.08
C ASN A 21 -18.40 9.42 -27.86
N LEU A 22 -17.69 10.16 -26.99
CA LEU A 22 -18.28 10.85 -25.84
C LEU A 22 -18.77 12.27 -26.16
N CYS A 23 -18.24 12.91 -27.20
CA CYS A 23 -18.50 14.32 -27.52
C CYS A 23 -19.25 14.60 -28.81
N GLY A 24 -19.67 13.60 -29.59
CA GLY A 24 -20.34 13.79 -30.89
C GLY A 24 -21.69 13.13 -31.02
N PRO A 25 -22.74 13.84 -31.56
CA PRO A 25 -24.10 13.27 -31.68
C PRO A 25 -24.32 12.33 -32.86
N HIS A 26 -23.40 12.10 -33.76
CA HIS A 26 -23.61 11.20 -34.91
C HIS A 26 -22.28 10.58 -35.41
N GLY A 27 -22.04 9.35 -35.03
CA GLY A 27 -21.09 8.48 -35.67
C GLY A 27 -21.46 7.02 -35.44
N ILE A 28 -22.08 6.41 -36.46
CA ILE A 28 -22.25 4.96 -36.52
C ILE A 28 -20.86 4.38 -36.74
N VAL A 29 -20.23 3.97 -35.66
CA VAL A 29 -18.99 3.18 -35.71
C VAL A 29 -19.41 1.73 -35.85
N GLU A 30 -19.04 1.08 -36.96
CA GLU A 30 -19.10 -0.37 -37.10
C GLU A 30 -18.44 -0.99 -35.85
N LYS A 31 -19.24 -1.75 -35.10
CA LYS A 31 -18.73 -2.55 -33.96
C LYS A 31 -17.84 -3.63 -34.55
N GLU A 32 -16.54 -3.43 -34.49
CA GLU A 32 -15.62 -4.55 -34.52
C GLU A 32 -15.98 -5.46 -33.34
N GLU A 33 -16.54 -6.63 -33.60
CA GLU A 33 -16.88 -7.62 -32.59
C GLU A 33 -15.58 -8.12 -31.96
N LEU A 34 -15.25 -7.55 -30.81
CA LEU A 34 -14.18 -8.01 -29.94
C LEU A 34 -14.39 -9.48 -29.57
N PRO A 35 -13.35 -10.31 -29.51
CA PRO A 35 -13.50 -11.70 -29.11
C PRO A 35 -14.24 -11.79 -27.78
N TYR A 36 -15.21 -12.65 -27.71
CA TYR A 36 -16.33 -12.83 -26.76
C TYR A 36 -16.01 -12.63 -25.26
N HIS A 37 -14.78 -12.85 -24.81
CA HIS A 37 -14.44 -12.83 -23.39
C HIS A 37 -14.06 -11.46 -22.80
N GLY A 38 -13.82 -10.44 -23.60
CA GLY A 38 -13.41 -9.10 -23.13
C GLY A 38 -14.56 -8.10 -23.00
N ALA A 39 -15.67 -8.29 -23.69
CA ALA A 39 -16.75 -7.30 -23.78
C ALA A 39 -17.54 -7.15 -22.46
N GLU A 40 -17.84 -8.24 -21.75
CA GLU A 40 -18.54 -8.21 -20.47
C GLU A 40 -17.70 -7.55 -19.39
N LEU A 41 -16.42 -7.95 -19.28
CA LEU A 41 -15.47 -7.35 -18.36
C LEU A 41 -15.33 -5.84 -18.63
N GLY A 42 -15.19 -5.46 -19.91
CA GLY A 42 -15.09 -4.06 -20.32
C GLY A 42 -16.31 -3.25 -19.93
N ARG A 43 -17.53 -3.77 -20.15
CA ARG A 43 -18.78 -3.11 -19.74
C ARG A 43 -18.88 -2.93 -18.22
N PHE A 44 -18.56 -3.96 -17.46
CA PHE A 44 -18.54 -3.88 -15.99
C PHE A 44 -17.51 -2.85 -15.49
N CYS A 45 -16.29 -2.90 -15.99
CA CYS A 45 -15.23 -1.99 -15.56
C CYS A 45 -15.53 -0.54 -15.94
N ALA A 46 -16.07 -0.28 -17.14
CA ALA A 46 -16.49 1.05 -17.56
C ALA A 46 -17.62 1.58 -16.68
N TRP A 47 -18.63 0.76 -16.40
CA TRP A 47 -19.70 1.13 -15.46
C TRP A 47 -19.16 1.41 -14.05
N TYR A 48 -18.29 0.55 -13.52
CA TYR A 48 -17.67 0.72 -12.20
C TYR A 48 -16.89 2.04 -12.13
N THR A 49 -16.04 2.30 -13.10
CA THR A 49 -15.17 3.50 -13.13
C THR A 49 -16.01 4.78 -13.24
N SER A 50 -17.04 4.81 -14.09
CA SER A 50 -17.83 6.00 -14.31
C SER A 50 -18.85 6.28 -13.20
N HIS A 51 -19.39 5.25 -12.52
CA HIS A 51 -20.51 5.44 -11.58
C HIS A 51 -20.12 5.20 -10.12
N LEU A 52 -19.13 4.37 -9.83
CA LEU A 52 -18.90 3.89 -8.47
C LEU A 52 -17.50 4.24 -7.92
N HIS A 53 -16.46 4.17 -8.75
CA HIS A 53 -15.08 4.29 -8.30
C HIS A 53 -14.80 5.62 -7.59
N GLY A 54 -15.23 6.76 -8.16
CA GLY A 54 -15.05 8.08 -7.55
C GLY A 54 -15.71 8.20 -6.18
N TYR A 55 -16.95 7.71 -6.07
CA TYR A 55 -17.71 7.77 -4.81
C TYR A 55 -17.19 6.82 -3.73
N LEU A 56 -16.55 5.71 -4.10
CA LEU A 56 -15.93 4.78 -3.15
C LEU A 56 -14.55 5.25 -2.73
N SER A 57 -13.74 5.78 -3.65
CA SER A 57 -12.37 6.20 -3.36
C SER A 57 -12.32 7.46 -2.48
N MET A 58 -13.24 8.40 -2.61
CA MET A 58 -13.28 9.61 -1.78
C MET A 58 -13.34 9.33 -0.27
N PRO A 59 -14.34 8.57 0.26
CA PRO A 59 -14.39 8.29 1.69
C PRO A 59 -13.19 7.47 2.17
N VAL A 60 -12.66 6.56 1.35
CA VAL A 60 -11.42 5.81 1.66
C VAL A 60 -10.23 6.77 1.77
N CYS A 61 -10.10 7.74 0.87
CA CYS A 61 -9.05 8.74 0.92
C CYS A 61 -9.17 9.64 2.15
N VAL A 62 -10.36 10.19 2.44
CA VAL A 62 -10.58 11.04 3.62
C VAL A 62 -10.27 10.28 4.89
N PHE A 63 -10.80 9.06 5.04
CA PHE A 63 -10.51 8.21 6.18
C PHE A 63 -9.01 7.89 6.27
N GLY A 64 -8.37 7.53 5.17
CA GLY A 64 -6.96 7.15 5.12
C GLY A 64 -6.02 8.30 5.49
N ILE A 65 -6.29 9.54 5.06
CA ILE A 65 -5.52 10.73 5.48
C ILE A 65 -5.63 10.89 7.00
N LEU A 66 -6.84 10.90 7.55
CA LEU A 66 -7.07 11.05 8.98
C LEU A 66 -6.40 9.93 9.78
N ALA A 67 -6.57 8.69 9.33
CA ALA A 67 -6.01 7.50 9.97
C ALA A 67 -4.47 7.52 10.01
N ASN A 68 -3.81 7.90 8.90
CA ASN A 68 -2.36 7.98 8.85
C ASN A 68 -1.82 9.17 9.66
N VAL A 69 -2.49 10.33 9.65
CA VAL A 69 -2.12 11.46 10.52
C VAL A 69 -2.20 11.06 11.99
N LEU A 70 -3.30 10.42 12.42
CA LEU A 70 -3.45 9.92 13.79
C LEU A 70 -2.39 8.87 14.13
N SER A 71 -2.06 7.97 13.20
CA SER A 71 -0.97 7.00 13.37
C SER A 71 0.37 7.67 13.61
N ILE A 72 0.73 8.67 12.80
CA ILE A 72 1.99 9.42 12.94
C ILE A 72 2.04 10.11 14.31
N ILE A 73 0.97 10.81 14.72
CA ILE A 73 0.89 11.50 16.01
C ILE A 73 1.11 10.53 17.16
N VAL A 74 0.47 9.36 17.15
CA VAL A 74 0.58 8.35 18.23
C VAL A 74 1.95 7.68 18.22
N LEU A 75 2.46 7.25 17.05
CA LEU A 75 3.71 6.52 16.92
C LEU A 75 4.94 7.37 17.29
N THR A 76 4.85 8.69 17.14
CA THR A 76 5.94 9.63 17.48
C THR A 76 5.97 10.05 18.94
N GLN A 77 5.01 9.60 19.77
CA GLN A 77 5.01 9.91 21.21
C GLN A 77 6.24 9.32 21.91
N ARG A 78 6.73 9.99 22.95
CA ARG A 78 7.95 9.57 23.71
C ARG A 78 7.85 8.15 24.26
N ASN A 79 6.67 7.72 24.72
CA ASN A 79 6.40 6.39 25.25
C ASN A 79 6.25 5.31 24.16
N MET A 80 6.20 5.72 22.89
CA MET A 80 6.06 4.85 21.71
C MET A 80 7.37 4.70 20.92
N VAL A 81 8.46 5.39 21.31
CA VAL A 81 9.73 5.34 20.60
C VAL A 81 10.29 3.92 20.60
N SER A 82 10.34 3.31 19.41
CA SER A 82 10.95 2.00 19.19
C SER A 82 11.40 1.87 17.72
N PRO A 83 12.36 1.00 17.39
CA PRO A 83 12.79 0.78 16.01
C PRO A 83 11.64 0.41 15.07
N THR A 84 10.76 -0.47 15.51
CA THR A 84 9.58 -0.89 14.77
C THR A 84 8.62 0.30 14.52
N ASN A 85 8.35 1.10 15.55
CA ASN A 85 7.45 2.25 15.39
C ASN A 85 8.06 3.34 14.50
N GLY A 86 9.40 3.43 14.42
CA GLY A 86 10.07 4.29 13.45
C GLY A 86 9.80 3.87 12.00
N ILE A 87 9.84 2.55 11.70
CA ILE A 87 9.48 2.02 10.38
C ILE A 87 7.99 2.23 10.10
N LEU A 88 7.10 1.98 11.08
CA LEU A 88 5.66 2.22 10.96
C LEU A 88 5.33 3.70 10.72
N THR A 89 6.09 4.63 11.31
CA THR A 89 5.93 6.07 11.04
C THR A 89 6.30 6.39 9.60
N GLY A 90 7.43 5.86 9.10
CA GLY A 90 7.80 6.00 7.69
C GLY A 90 6.73 5.45 6.74
N LEU A 91 6.18 4.28 7.07
CA LEU A 91 5.08 3.67 6.33
C LEU A 91 3.84 4.58 6.29
N ALA A 92 3.41 5.10 7.44
CA ALA A 92 2.24 5.98 7.52
C ALA A 92 2.44 7.30 6.75
N VAL A 93 3.68 7.82 6.67
CA VAL A 93 4.00 9.00 5.84
C VAL A 93 3.87 8.67 4.35
N ALA A 94 4.39 7.53 3.89
CA ALA A 94 4.28 7.11 2.50
C ALA A 94 2.80 6.89 2.11
N ASP A 95 2.04 6.17 2.92
CA ASP A 95 0.61 5.92 2.71
C ASP A 95 -0.21 7.22 2.66
N MET A 96 0.07 8.15 3.57
CA MET A 96 -0.59 9.46 3.59
C MET A 96 -0.33 10.23 2.29
N LEU A 97 0.90 10.22 1.78
CA LEU A 97 1.25 10.94 0.55
C LEU A 97 0.59 10.35 -0.68
N VAL A 98 0.48 9.02 -0.77
CA VAL A 98 -0.29 8.34 -1.82
C VAL A 98 -1.74 8.82 -1.81
N ILE A 99 -2.40 8.72 -0.65
CA ILE A 99 -3.83 9.03 -0.54
C ILE A 99 -4.09 10.54 -0.71
N ALA A 100 -3.20 11.39 -0.18
CA ALA A 100 -3.34 12.85 -0.28
C ALA A 100 -3.25 13.36 -1.72
N THR A 101 -2.48 12.71 -2.58
CA THR A 101 -2.42 13.05 -4.01
C THR A 101 -3.56 12.40 -4.80
N TYR A 102 -4.03 11.23 -4.36
CA TYR A 102 -5.13 10.54 -5.02
C TYR A 102 -6.49 11.22 -4.82
N LEU A 103 -6.72 11.86 -3.68
CA LEU A 103 -7.98 12.54 -3.38
C LEU A 103 -8.31 13.64 -4.40
N PRO A 104 -7.44 14.65 -4.67
CA PRO A 104 -7.73 15.64 -5.70
C PRO A 104 -7.79 15.03 -7.10
N TYR A 105 -7.00 13.98 -7.41
CA TYR A 105 -7.08 13.26 -8.67
C TYR A 105 -8.48 12.63 -8.87
N THR A 106 -9.01 11.94 -7.86
CA THR A 106 -10.37 11.37 -7.90
C THR A 106 -11.44 12.44 -8.11
N ILE A 107 -11.35 13.56 -7.41
CA ILE A 107 -12.32 14.65 -7.54
C ILE A 107 -12.32 15.20 -8.97
N THR A 108 -11.16 15.49 -9.51
CA THR A 108 -11.03 16.12 -10.84
C THR A 108 -11.33 15.15 -11.98
N THR A 109 -11.09 13.84 -11.80
CA THR A 109 -11.20 12.87 -12.89
C THR A 109 -12.52 12.09 -12.88
N HIS A 110 -13.08 11.83 -11.68
CA HIS A 110 -14.26 10.96 -11.57
C HIS A 110 -15.52 11.66 -11.03
N VAL A 111 -15.39 12.82 -10.37
CA VAL A 111 -16.52 13.50 -9.73
C VAL A 111 -16.91 14.77 -10.45
N MET A 112 -15.94 15.58 -10.90
CA MET A 112 -16.23 16.77 -11.70
C MET A 112 -16.66 16.39 -13.12
N PRO A 113 -17.56 17.19 -13.75
CA PRO A 113 -17.87 17.01 -15.16
C PRO A 113 -16.60 17.02 -16.00
N GLN A 114 -16.44 16.03 -16.85
CA GLN A 114 -15.28 15.97 -17.74
C GLN A 114 -15.49 16.97 -18.88
N GLU A 115 -14.57 17.89 -19.02
CA GLU A 115 -14.46 18.72 -20.22
C GLU A 115 -13.91 17.88 -21.37
N CYS A 116 -14.40 18.11 -22.59
CA CYS A 116 -13.94 17.37 -23.78
C CYS A 116 -12.46 17.60 -24.10
N LYS A 117 -11.86 18.66 -23.56
CA LYS A 117 -10.44 19.01 -23.71
C LYS A 117 -9.76 19.16 -22.38
N GLN A 118 -8.54 18.68 -22.28
CA GLN A 118 -7.74 18.76 -21.08
C GLN A 118 -6.81 19.97 -21.09
N SER A 119 -6.84 20.78 -20.04
CA SER A 119 -5.91 21.93 -19.91
C SER A 119 -4.47 21.43 -19.62
N PHE A 120 -3.48 22.27 -19.93
CA PHE A 120 -2.08 21.97 -19.64
C PHE A 120 -1.84 21.70 -18.15
N GLU A 121 -2.42 22.53 -17.28
CA GLU A 121 -2.28 22.39 -15.82
C GLU A 121 -2.85 21.07 -15.33
N ARG A 122 -3.97 20.61 -15.91
CA ARG A 122 -4.56 19.33 -15.58
C ARG A 122 -3.68 18.17 -16.03
N ALA A 123 -3.14 18.21 -17.24
CA ALA A 123 -2.22 17.18 -17.74
C ALA A 123 -0.93 17.12 -16.90
N VAL A 124 -0.35 18.26 -16.51
CA VAL A 124 0.79 18.34 -15.59
C VAL A 124 0.43 17.77 -14.22
N PHE A 125 -0.75 18.10 -13.68
CA PHE A 125 -1.20 17.54 -12.41
C PHE A 125 -1.32 16.02 -12.46
N VAL A 126 -1.89 15.46 -13.54
CA VAL A 126 -2.00 14.01 -13.75
C VAL A 126 -0.62 13.37 -13.82
N LEU A 127 0.33 13.97 -14.56
CA LEU A 127 1.72 13.50 -14.65
C LEU A 127 2.41 13.47 -13.27
N VAL A 128 2.33 14.58 -12.53
CA VAL A 128 2.92 14.67 -11.18
C VAL A 128 2.28 13.68 -10.22
N HIS A 129 0.94 13.57 -10.24
CA HIS A 129 0.22 12.59 -9.45
C HIS A 129 0.69 11.17 -9.75
N SER A 130 0.84 10.79 -11.02
CA SER A 130 1.33 9.47 -11.43
C SER A 130 2.68 9.13 -10.81
N HIS A 131 3.65 10.03 -10.96
CA HIS A 131 5.00 9.83 -10.42
C HIS A 131 5.01 9.74 -8.90
N VAL A 132 4.37 10.67 -8.23
CA VAL A 132 4.29 10.71 -6.75
C VAL A 132 3.61 9.46 -6.21
N SER A 133 2.48 9.08 -6.80
CA SER A 133 1.73 7.90 -6.40
C SER A 133 2.52 6.61 -6.54
N VAL A 134 3.18 6.37 -7.68
CA VAL A 134 3.99 5.16 -7.92
C VAL A 134 5.15 5.08 -6.93
N VAL A 135 5.88 6.18 -6.74
CA VAL A 135 7.02 6.21 -5.82
C VAL A 135 6.60 5.90 -4.39
N PHE A 136 5.63 6.63 -3.85
CA PHE A 136 5.25 6.44 -2.44
C PHE A 136 4.49 5.14 -2.20
N HIS A 137 3.73 4.65 -3.17
CA HIS A 137 3.15 3.30 -3.06
C HIS A 137 4.24 2.22 -3.04
N THR A 138 5.29 2.34 -3.88
CA THR A 138 6.43 1.44 -3.85
C THR A 138 7.19 1.53 -2.53
N VAL A 139 7.40 2.74 -2.00
CA VAL A 139 8.00 2.95 -0.67
C VAL A 139 7.18 2.25 0.41
N SER A 140 5.86 2.43 0.43
CA SER A 140 4.95 1.78 1.39
C SER A 140 5.08 0.26 1.34
N THR A 141 5.07 -0.32 0.14
CA THR A 141 5.24 -1.76 -0.08
C THR A 141 6.58 -2.27 0.45
N TRP A 142 7.70 -1.62 0.13
CA TRP A 142 9.03 -2.02 0.59
C TRP A 142 9.26 -1.77 2.08
N LEU A 143 8.63 -0.74 2.67
CA LEU A 143 8.64 -0.57 4.13
C LEU A 143 7.85 -1.67 4.84
N THR A 144 6.78 -2.19 4.23
CA THR A 144 6.06 -3.37 4.75
C THR A 144 6.95 -4.61 4.72
N VAL A 145 7.72 -4.83 3.63
CA VAL A 145 8.74 -5.90 3.58
C VAL A 145 9.81 -5.69 4.64
N THR A 146 10.32 -4.47 4.77
CA THR A 146 11.31 -4.12 5.79
C THR A 146 10.81 -4.42 7.20
N LEU A 147 9.56 -4.07 7.49
CA LEU A 147 8.90 -4.38 8.75
C LEU A 147 8.82 -5.90 9.00
N ALA A 148 8.49 -6.68 7.97
CA ALA A 148 8.42 -8.14 8.06
C ALA A 148 9.81 -8.75 8.33
N VAL A 149 10.86 -8.28 7.65
CA VAL A 149 12.26 -8.66 7.93
C VAL A 149 12.63 -8.32 9.37
N TRP A 150 12.32 -7.11 9.83
CA TRP A 150 12.61 -6.65 11.18
C TRP A 150 11.97 -7.54 12.24
N ARG A 151 10.71 -7.89 12.02
CA ARG A 151 9.98 -8.81 12.89
C ARG A 151 10.52 -10.22 12.85
N PHE A 152 10.87 -10.72 11.67
CA PHE A 152 11.47 -12.05 11.52
C PHE A 152 12.82 -12.15 12.27
N LEU A 153 13.69 -11.15 12.14
CA LEU A 153 14.97 -11.11 12.85
C LEU A 153 14.77 -11.04 14.37
N ALA A 154 13.86 -10.19 14.84
CA ALA A 154 13.59 -10.04 16.28
C ALA A 154 13.08 -11.33 16.94
N VAL A 155 12.29 -12.13 16.20
CA VAL A 155 11.71 -13.38 16.73
C VAL A 155 12.66 -14.57 16.55
N SER A 156 13.37 -14.65 15.43
CA SER A 156 14.25 -15.77 15.09
C SER A 156 15.57 -15.73 15.83
N PHE A 157 16.10 -14.52 16.10
CA PHE A 157 17.41 -14.30 16.70
C PHE A 157 17.34 -13.35 17.91
N PRO A 158 16.68 -13.72 19.02
CA PRO A 158 16.42 -12.81 20.14
C PRO A 158 17.70 -12.30 20.82
N ALA A 159 18.78 -13.07 20.81
CA ALA A 159 20.08 -12.66 21.39
C ALA A 159 20.74 -11.53 20.60
N SER A 160 20.76 -11.64 19.26
CA SER A 160 21.39 -10.66 18.37
C SER A 160 20.45 -9.53 17.96
N SER A 161 19.14 -9.68 18.23
CA SER A 161 18.11 -8.73 17.78
C SER A 161 18.29 -7.33 18.39
N LYS A 162 18.81 -7.23 19.61
CA LYS A 162 19.10 -5.93 20.27
C LYS A 162 20.12 -5.11 19.49
N GLU A 163 21.11 -5.78 18.93
CA GLU A 163 22.13 -5.13 18.12
C GLU A 163 21.61 -4.83 16.71
N TRP A 164 21.02 -5.81 16.03
CA TRP A 164 20.59 -5.68 14.64
C TRP A 164 19.38 -4.76 14.49
N CYS A 165 18.45 -4.78 15.43
CA CYS A 165 17.22 -3.99 15.40
C CYS A 165 17.31 -2.71 16.23
N SER A 166 18.42 -1.96 16.12
CA SER A 166 18.59 -0.68 16.79
C SER A 166 17.81 0.46 16.12
N MET A 167 17.51 1.52 16.88
CA MET A 167 16.78 2.69 16.37
C MET A 167 17.52 3.40 15.24
N GLN A 168 18.84 3.46 15.31
CA GLN A 168 19.67 4.08 14.26
C GLN A 168 19.57 3.28 12.95
N ARG A 169 19.68 1.95 13.01
CA ARG A 169 19.55 1.08 11.85
C ARG A 169 18.13 1.15 11.24
N ALA A 170 17.10 1.26 12.08
CA ALA A 170 15.73 1.45 11.59
C ALA A 170 15.57 2.74 10.80
N ARG A 171 16.15 3.86 11.29
CA ARG A 171 16.14 5.14 10.56
C ARG A 171 16.86 5.02 9.21
N TRP A 172 18.07 4.41 9.20
CA TRP A 172 18.80 4.18 7.95
C TRP A 172 18.04 3.27 6.98
N ALA A 173 17.38 2.23 7.49
CA ALA A 173 16.54 1.36 6.65
C ALA A 173 15.37 2.14 6.00
N VAL A 174 14.69 2.99 6.77
CA VAL A 174 13.64 3.85 6.22
C VAL A 174 14.20 4.77 5.14
N VAL A 175 15.26 5.52 5.43
CA VAL A 175 15.86 6.45 4.45
C VAL A 175 16.34 5.70 3.20
N SER A 176 16.99 4.55 3.36
CA SER A 176 17.47 3.76 2.22
C SER A 176 16.32 3.27 1.33
N VAL A 177 15.19 2.86 1.91
CA VAL A 177 14.01 2.46 1.13
C VAL A 177 13.46 3.65 0.34
N TYR A 178 13.30 4.82 0.96
CA TYR A 178 12.82 6.01 0.25
C TYR A 178 13.73 6.38 -0.93
N VAL A 179 15.04 6.41 -0.70
CA VAL A 179 16.02 6.75 -1.76
C VAL A 179 16.05 5.68 -2.84
N SER A 180 16.12 4.39 -2.47
CA SER A 180 16.18 3.30 -3.44
C SER A 180 14.92 3.23 -4.32
N CYS A 181 13.73 3.40 -3.73
CA CYS A 181 12.49 3.41 -4.51
C CYS A 181 12.42 4.61 -5.47
N ALA A 182 12.84 5.80 -5.03
CA ALA A 182 12.89 6.97 -5.89
C ALA A 182 13.87 6.75 -7.08
N LEU A 183 15.03 6.14 -6.84
CA LEU A 183 15.99 5.80 -7.90
C LEU A 183 15.46 4.71 -8.84
N CYS A 184 14.80 3.68 -8.31
CA CYS A 184 14.19 2.64 -9.14
C CYS A 184 13.06 3.16 -10.05
N CYS A 185 12.45 4.30 -9.71
CA CYS A 185 11.45 4.95 -10.54
C CYS A 185 12.05 5.90 -11.61
N LEU A 186 13.37 6.04 -11.72
CA LEU A 186 14.02 6.90 -12.73
C LEU A 186 13.58 6.60 -14.17
N PRO A 187 13.46 5.35 -14.63
CA PRO A 187 12.98 5.07 -15.96
C PRO A 187 11.59 5.67 -16.21
N LEU A 188 10.67 5.56 -15.26
CA LEU A 188 9.32 6.13 -15.35
C LEU A 188 9.32 7.65 -15.52
N TYR A 189 10.22 8.36 -14.80
CA TYR A 189 10.34 9.83 -14.95
C TYR A 189 10.82 10.24 -16.34
N LEU A 190 11.60 9.38 -17.01
CA LEU A 190 12.11 9.62 -18.34
C LEU A 190 11.14 9.18 -19.44
N SER A 191 10.21 8.29 -19.11
CA SER A 191 9.30 7.69 -20.07
C SER A 191 8.08 8.53 -20.40
N LEU A 192 7.63 9.40 -19.48
CA LEU A 192 6.37 10.11 -19.56
C LEU A 192 6.55 11.62 -19.68
N THR A 193 5.71 12.26 -20.51
CA THR A 193 5.65 13.72 -20.65
C THR A 193 4.25 14.18 -21.07
N VAL A 194 4.02 15.49 -21.01
CA VAL A 194 2.79 16.11 -21.51
C VAL A 194 2.97 16.45 -22.97
N HIS A 195 2.07 15.97 -23.83
CA HIS A 195 2.01 16.28 -25.25
C HIS A 195 0.80 17.19 -25.52
N GLN A 196 1.01 18.18 -26.41
CA GLN A 196 -0.07 18.95 -26.97
C GLN A 196 -0.61 18.21 -28.21
N ILE A 197 -1.91 17.99 -28.21
CA ILE A 197 -2.68 17.47 -29.35
C ILE A 197 -3.72 18.54 -29.79
N GLY A 198 -4.35 18.36 -30.93
CA GLY A 198 -5.31 19.34 -31.46
C GLY A 198 -4.65 20.49 -32.22
N THR A 199 -5.43 21.54 -32.46
CA THR A 199 -4.98 22.71 -33.24
C THR A 199 -4.40 23.80 -32.31
N PRO A 200 -3.55 24.71 -32.82
CA PRO A 200 -3.05 25.81 -31.99
C PRO A 200 -4.13 26.74 -31.45
N GLN A 201 -5.31 26.81 -32.07
CA GLN A 201 -6.44 27.60 -31.64
C GLN A 201 -7.28 26.90 -30.56
N GLU A 202 -7.22 25.58 -30.53
CA GLU A 202 -7.93 24.73 -29.58
C GLU A 202 -7.00 23.62 -29.07
N PRO A 203 -6.05 23.96 -28.21
CA PRO A 203 -5.09 22.99 -27.68
C PRO A 203 -5.76 22.03 -26.73
N ASP A 204 -5.38 20.77 -26.81
CA ASP A 204 -5.68 19.71 -25.87
C ASP A 204 -4.37 19.07 -25.41
N TYR A 205 -4.30 18.60 -24.17
CA TYR A 205 -3.07 18.09 -23.57
C TYR A 205 -3.28 16.71 -22.99
N ILE A 206 -2.38 15.79 -23.34
CA ILE A 206 -2.39 14.42 -22.81
C ILE A 206 -1.02 14.07 -22.19
N VAL A 207 -1.03 13.15 -21.22
CA VAL A 207 0.18 12.51 -20.75
C VAL A 207 0.45 11.29 -21.63
N ASN A 208 1.63 11.23 -22.24
CA ASN A 208 2.01 10.12 -23.11
C ASN A 208 3.52 9.87 -23.04
N PHE A 209 4.00 8.84 -23.74
CA PHE A 209 5.42 8.50 -23.80
C PHE A 209 6.25 9.60 -24.43
N THR A 210 7.47 9.80 -23.91
CA THR A 210 8.45 10.71 -24.51
C THR A 210 8.94 10.17 -25.85
N ASN A 211 9.42 11.07 -26.73
CA ASN A 211 10.04 10.69 -28.00
C ASN A 211 11.23 9.75 -27.80
N ILE A 212 11.95 9.85 -26.68
CA ILE A 212 13.05 8.95 -26.34
C ILE A 212 12.54 7.52 -26.12
N THR A 213 11.40 7.36 -25.47
CA THR A 213 10.78 6.05 -25.24
C THR A 213 10.28 5.43 -26.54
N LEU A 214 9.76 6.25 -27.44
CA LEU A 214 9.27 5.79 -28.75
C LEU A 214 10.41 5.48 -29.72
N ALA A 215 11.54 6.21 -29.65
CA ALA A 215 12.67 6.06 -30.57
C ALA A 215 13.63 4.89 -30.24
N ASN A 216 13.66 4.42 -28.99
CA ASN A 216 14.63 3.41 -28.52
C ASN A 216 14.09 1.96 -28.56
N ASP A 217 13.53 1.52 -29.69
CA ASP A 217 13.06 0.14 -29.91
C ASP A 217 12.27 -0.44 -28.71
N ALA A 218 11.46 0.40 -28.05
CA ALA A 218 10.71 0.06 -26.86
C ALA A 218 11.55 -0.38 -25.63
N PHE A 219 12.88 -0.19 -25.63
CA PHE A 219 13.74 -0.61 -24.53
C PHE A 219 13.34 0.04 -23.20
N LEU A 220 13.14 1.37 -23.18
CA LEU A 220 12.78 2.11 -21.97
C LEU A 220 11.39 1.69 -21.48
N ARG A 221 10.44 1.50 -22.40
CA ARG A 221 9.10 0.98 -22.10
C ARG A 221 9.15 -0.42 -21.47
N ASN A 222 9.95 -1.32 -22.04
CA ASN A 222 10.13 -2.66 -21.50
C ASN A 222 10.82 -2.63 -20.13
N LEU A 223 11.81 -1.74 -19.95
CA LEU A 223 12.48 -1.55 -18.67
C LEU A 223 11.50 -1.08 -17.59
N ASP A 224 10.65 -0.09 -17.88
CA ASP A 224 9.60 0.38 -16.98
C ASP A 224 8.65 -0.75 -16.61
N PHE A 225 8.15 -1.45 -17.61
CA PHE A 225 7.21 -2.54 -17.42
C PHE A 225 7.77 -3.64 -16.49
N TRP A 226 8.99 -4.14 -16.78
CA TRP A 226 9.61 -5.18 -15.96
C TRP A 226 10.01 -4.68 -14.57
N THR A 227 10.50 -3.45 -14.46
CA THR A 227 10.80 -2.83 -13.15
C THR A 227 9.55 -2.72 -12.30
N TYR A 228 8.46 -2.24 -12.88
CA TYR A 228 7.19 -2.10 -12.17
C TYR A 228 6.60 -3.47 -11.80
N SER A 229 6.43 -4.37 -12.78
CA SER A 229 5.75 -5.65 -12.57
C SER A 229 6.52 -6.58 -11.66
N VAL A 230 7.83 -6.70 -11.85
CA VAL A 230 8.66 -7.66 -11.11
C VAL A 230 9.19 -7.03 -9.83
N LEU A 231 9.97 -5.94 -9.93
CA LEU A 231 10.68 -5.39 -8.78
C LEU A 231 9.74 -4.68 -7.80
N MET A 232 8.74 -3.95 -8.29
CA MET A 232 7.86 -3.17 -7.42
C MET A 232 6.62 -3.93 -6.94
N LYS A 233 6.18 -4.97 -7.66
CA LYS A 233 4.98 -5.75 -7.32
C LYS A 233 5.28 -7.20 -6.93
N LEU A 234 5.88 -7.99 -7.80
CA LEU A 234 6.01 -9.44 -7.59
C LEU A 234 7.03 -9.78 -6.49
N VAL A 235 8.22 -9.16 -6.51
CA VAL A 235 9.28 -9.43 -5.51
C VAL A 235 8.81 -9.15 -4.09
N PRO A 236 8.17 -8.00 -3.76
CA PRO A 236 7.61 -7.76 -2.43
C PRO A 236 6.56 -8.80 -2.02
N CYS A 237 5.68 -9.24 -2.92
CA CYS A 237 4.67 -10.26 -2.62
C CYS A 237 5.32 -11.60 -2.25
N VAL A 238 6.32 -12.03 -3.01
CA VAL A 238 7.06 -13.28 -2.73
C VAL A 238 7.85 -13.17 -1.43
N ALA A 239 8.54 -12.04 -1.21
CA ALA A 239 9.31 -11.78 0.00
C ALA A 239 8.41 -11.78 1.24
N LEU A 240 7.28 -11.07 1.22
CA LEU A 240 6.33 -11.03 2.33
C LEU A 240 5.73 -12.40 2.63
N THR A 241 5.35 -13.14 1.59
CA THR A 241 4.83 -14.51 1.75
C THR A 241 5.87 -15.40 2.41
N GLY A 242 7.11 -15.41 1.90
CA GLY A 242 8.21 -16.21 2.44
C GLY A 242 8.56 -15.85 3.88
N LEU A 243 8.72 -14.55 4.18
CA LEU A 243 9.03 -14.05 5.52
C LEU A 243 7.92 -14.39 6.52
N SER A 244 6.67 -14.26 6.12
CA SER A 244 5.53 -14.52 7.00
C SER A 244 5.37 -16.00 7.28
N LEU A 245 5.54 -16.87 6.28
CA LEU A 245 5.59 -18.32 6.49
C LEU A 245 6.77 -18.73 7.37
N GLY A 246 7.94 -18.12 7.17
CA GLY A 246 9.11 -18.30 8.04
C GLY A 246 8.82 -17.89 9.48
N LEU A 247 8.23 -16.72 9.70
CA LEU A 247 7.86 -16.23 11.02
C LEU A 247 6.84 -17.14 11.70
N LEU A 248 5.79 -17.57 11.00
CA LEU A 248 4.81 -18.53 11.52
C LEU A 248 5.49 -19.84 11.96
N ARG A 249 6.39 -20.39 11.15
CA ARG A 249 7.14 -21.61 11.49
C ARG A 249 7.97 -21.43 12.78
N VAL A 250 8.64 -20.30 12.94
CA VAL A 250 9.44 -20.01 14.15
C VAL A 250 8.53 -19.91 15.37
N LEU A 251 7.41 -19.20 15.27
CA LEU A 251 6.44 -19.04 16.36
C LEU A 251 5.80 -20.38 16.75
N TYR A 252 5.44 -21.23 15.78
CA TYR A 252 4.92 -22.58 16.06
C TYR A 252 5.95 -23.47 16.78
N LYS A 253 7.22 -23.42 16.34
CA LYS A 253 8.29 -24.16 17.01
C LYS A 253 8.51 -23.67 18.45
N ALA A 254 8.51 -22.36 18.67
CA ALA A 254 8.62 -21.77 20.00
C ALA A 254 7.47 -22.21 20.92
N LYS A 255 6.23 -22.17 20.43
CA LYS A 255 5.04 -22.63 21.17
C LYS A 255 5.07 -24.13 21.48
N ALA A 256 5.51 -24.95 20.54
CA ALA A 256 5.67 -26.40 20.75
C ALA A 256 6.72 -26.69 21.82
N ARG A 257 7.86 -25.97 21.83
CA ARG A 257 8.92 -26.09 22.84
C ARG A 257 8.42 -25.69 24.24
N GLU A 258 7.72 -24.58 24.35
CA GLU A 258 7.13 -24.10 25.60
C GLU A 258 6.11 -25.10 26.17
N ARG A 259 5.23 -25.68 25.33
CA ARG A 259 4.29 -26.74 25.73
C ARG A 259 4.99 -27.99 26.25
N ARG A 260 6.13 -28.37 25.65
CA ARG A 260 6.92 -29.52 26.10
C ARG A 260 7.54 -29.26 27.49
N LEU A 261 8.08 -28.07 27.73
CA LEU A 261 8.65 -27.67 29.02
C LEU A 261 7.58 -27.63 30.12
N ARG A 262 6.39 -27.09 29.82
CA ARG A 262 5.26 -27.06 30.80
C ARG A 262 4.71 -28.45 31.14
N LYS A 263 4.78 -29.42 30.22
CA LYS A 263 4.39 -30.83 30.53
C LYS A 263 5.37 -31.55 31.43
N GLY A 264 6.62 -31.10 31.48
CA GLY A 264 7.66 -31.67 32.36
C GLY A 264 7.67 -31.13 33.77
N ASP A 265 7.03 -29.95 34.02
CA ASP A 265 7.03 -29.26 35.30
C ASP A 265 5.63 -29.37 35.96
N CYS A 266 5.38 -30.49 36.60
CA CYS A 266 4.09 -30.75 37.29
C CYS A 266 3.92 -30.04 38.64
N GLY A 267 4.60 -28.91 38.92
CA GLY A 267 4.63 -28.37 40.28
C GLY A 267 4.50 -26.87 40.53
N HIS A 268 4.55 -25.98 39.55
CA HIS A 268 4.47 -24.55 39.86
C HIS A 268 3.43 -23.79 39.02
N THR A 269 2.26 -23.60 39.61
CA THR A 269 1.25 -22.64 39.21
C THR A 269 1.74 -21.23 39.51
N GLY A 270 2.10 -20.45 38.49
CA GLY A 270 2.32 -19.04 38.76
C GLY A 270 3.07 -18.28 37.65
N HIS A 271 2.41 -17.32 37.03
CA HIS A 271 2.95 -16.17 36.27
C HIS A 271 3.30 -16.30 34.78
N GLY A 272 2.97 -17.38 34.07
CA GLY A 272 3.19 -17.47 32.61
C GLY A 272 2.10 -16.89 31.70
N GLY A 273 0.95 -16.47 32.22
CA GLY A 273 -0.23 -16.16 31.43
C GLY A 273 -0.15 -14.89 30.55
N ASN A 274 0.62 -13.89 30.93
CA ASN A 274 0.67 -12.60 30.23
C ASN A 274 1.55 -12.62 28.98
N SER A 275 2.66 -13.38 28.97
CA SER A 275 3.58 -13.42 27.84
C SER A 275 3.03 -14.25 26.66
N GLU A 276 2.25 -15.29 26.92
CA GLU A 276 1.63 -16.14 25.90
C GLU A 276 0.55 -15.39 25.13
N GLY A 277 -0.31 -14.63 25.83
CA GLY A 277 -1.33 -13.82 25.20
C GLY A 277 -0.77 -12.70 24.31
N ASP A 278 0.33 -12.10 24.68
CA ASP A 278 0.96 -11.04 23.89
C ASP A 278 1.68 -11.58 22.63
N ARG A 279 2.30 -12.78 22.71
CA ARG A 279 2.90 -13.44 21.54
C ARG A 279 1.83 -13.90 20.53
N GLU A 280 0.75 -14.51 21.01
CA GLU A 280 -0.36 -14.95 20.14
C GLU A 280 -1.04 -13.77 19.45
N ARG A 281 -1.18 -12.65 20.16
CA ARG A 281 -1.72 -11.41 19.62
C ARG A 281 -0.82 -10.80 18.55
N THR A 282 0.49 -10.79 18.77
CA THR A 282 1.48 -10.31 17.78
C THR A 282 1.44 -11.18 16.52
N THR A 283 1.32 -12.51 16.67
CA THR A 283 1.19 -13.45 15.54
C THR A 283 -0.06 -13.18 14.72
N ARG A 284 -1.22 -12.99 15.38
CA ARG A 284 -2.47 -12.66 14.70
C ARG A 284 -2.39 -11.32 13.95
N MET A 285 -1.74 -10.31 14.54
CA MET A 285 -1.52 -9.03 13.88
C MET A 285 -0.70 -9.19 12.58
N LEU A 286 0.41 -9.91 12.66
CA LEU A 286 1.27 -10.16 11.50
C LEU A 286 0.55 -10.92 10.41
N LEU A 287 -0.24 -11.94 10.79
CA LEU A 287 -1.04 -12.70 9.83
C LEU A 287 -2.12 -11.83 9.17
N ALA A 288 -2.77 -10.95 9.93
CA ALA A 288 -3.78 -10.04 9.38
C ALA A 288 -3.17 -9.03 8.39
N VAL A 289 -2.00 -8.44 8.72
CA VAL A 289 -1.28 -7.53 7.80
C VAL A 289 -0.87 -8.27 6.53
N LEU A 290 -0.35 -9.49 6.66
CA LEU A 290 0.01 -10.32 5.50
C LEU A 290 -1.19 -10.63 4.61
N LEU A 291 -2.27 -11.14 5.20
CA LEU A 291 -3.47 -11.51 4.43
C LEU A 291 -4.05 -10.29 3.72
N LEU A 292 -4.09 -9.14 4.40
CA LEU A 292 -4.53 -7.89 3.79
C LEU A 292 -3.64 -7.55 2.60
N PHE A 293 -2.32 -7.52 2.80
CA PHE A 293 -1.37 -7.21 1.73
C PHE A 293 -1.51 -8.17 0.54
N LEU A 294 -1.64 -9.47 0.79
CA LEU A 294 -1.81 -10.45 -0.28
C LEU A 294 -3.12 -10.24 -1.04
N VAL A 295 -4.22 -9.94 -0.35
CA VAL A 295 -5.51 -9.70 -1.00
C VAL A 295 -5.49 -8.40 -1.83
N THR A 296 -4.78 -7.37 -1.39
CA THR A 296 -4.77 -6.06 -2.05
C THR A 296 -3.71 -5.93 -3.14
N GLU A 297 -2.52 -6.52 -2.96
CA GLU A 297 -1.39 -6.33 -3.87
C GLU A 297 -1.10 -7.52 -4.80
N LEU A 298 -1.36 -8.75 -4.36
CA LEU A 298 -1.07 -9.93 -5.16
C LEU A 298 -1.86 -9.98 -6.48
N PRO A 299 -3.16 -9.61 -6.52
CA PRO A 299 -3.89 -9.58 -7.79
C PRO A 299 -3.24 -8.66 -8.82
N SER A 300 -2.85 -7.45 -8.43
CA SER A 300 -2.18 -6.51 -9.33
C SER A 300 -0.82 -7.03 -9.81
N GLY A 301 -0.05 -7.69 -8.95
CA GLY A 301 1.22 -8.30 -9.30
C GLY A 301 1.08 -9.45 -10.30
N ILE A 302 0.07 -10.31 -10.11
CA ILE A 302 -0.24 -11.42 -11.04
C ILE A 302 -0.69 -10.87 -12.40
N LEU A 303 -1.61 -9.91 -12.42
CA LEU A 303 -2.09 -9.30 -13.65
C LEU A 303 -0.96 -8.60 -14.42
N ALA A 304 -0.09 -7.88 -13.72
CA ALA A 304 1.08 -7.26 -14.32
C ALA A 304 2.04 -8.30 -14.93
N LEU A 305 2.31 -9.42 -14.23
CA LEU A 305 3.13 -10.50 -14.78
C LEU A 305 2.47 -11.15 -16.00
N LEU A 306 1.18 -11.42 -15.96
CA LEU A 306 0.42 -11.98 -17.07
C LEU A 306 0.45 -11.06 -18.30
N SER A 307 0.39 -9.73 -18.11
CA SER A 307 0.53 -8.76 -19.20
C SER A 307 1.87 -8.87 -19.92
N GLY A 308 2.96 -9.13 -19.16
CA GLY A 308 4.27 -9.35 -19.75
C GLY A 308 4.42 -10.66 -20.54
N ILE A 309 3.69 -11.70 -20.12
CA ILE A 309 3.75 -13.02 -20.76
C ILE A 309 2.80 -13.10 -21.95
N LEU A 310 1.56 -12.59 -21.78
CA LEU A 310 0.49 -12.70 -22.78
C LEU A 310 0.47 -11.56 -23.79
N GLY A 311 1.27 -10.49 -23.52
CA GLY A 311 1.46 -9.40 -24.47
C GLY A 311 0.38 -8.32 -24.43
N GLN A 312 0.38 -7.50 -25.46
CA GLN A 312 -0.38 -6.24 -25.54
C GLN A 312 -1.89 -6.44 -25.48
N ASP A 313 -2.41 -7.52 -26.06
CA ASP A 313 -3.85 -7.78 -26.04
C ASP A 313 -4.39 -8.00 -24.62
N PHE A 314 -3.67 -8.76 -23.79
CA PHE A 314 -4.04 -8.95 -22.39
C PHE A 314 -3.89 -7.66 -21.59
N LEU A 315 -2.85 -6.88 -21.85
CA LEU A 315 -2.64 -5.59 -21.23
C LEU A 315 -3.85 -4.67 -21.49
N ASN A 316 -4.25 -4.50 -22.74
CA ASN A 316 -5.32 -3.57 -23.12
C ASN A 316 -6.72 -4.06 -22.73
N HIS A 317 -6.99 -5.36 -22.86
CA HIS A 317 -8.35 -5.88 -22.68
C HIS A 317 -8.66 -6.35 -21.25
N VAL A 318 -7.65 -6.64 -20.43
CA VAL A 318 -7.87 -7.16 -19.07
C VAL A 318 -7.20 -6.25 -18.03
N TYR A 319 -5.89 -6.05 -18.13
CA TYR A 319 -5.13 -5.36 -17.11
C TYR A 319 -5.58 -3.91 -16.95
N ASN A 320 -5.59 -3.13 -18.04
CA ASN A 320 -5.97 -1.71 -18.02
C ASN A 320 -7.43 -1.52 -17.57
N LYS A 321 -8.33 -2.42 -17.95
CA LYS A 321 -9.73 -2.34 -17.54
C LYS A 321 -9.93 -2.56 -16.04
N LEU A 322 -9.10 -3.39 -15.41
CA LEU A 322 -9.14 -3.65 -13.96
C LEU A 322 -8.40 -2.58 -13.13
N GLY A 323 -7.74 -1.62 -13.75
CA GLY A 323 -6.93 -0.60 -13.09
C GLY A 323 -7.66 0.09 -11.93
N ALA A 324 -8.87 0.60 -12.15
CA ALA A 324 -9.68 1.25 -11.11
C ALA A 324 -10.00 0.32 -9.91
N VAL A 325 -10.17 -0.99 -10.15
CA VAL A 325 -10.38 -1.97 -9.08
C VAL A 325 -9.08 -2.20 -8.31
N MET A 326 -7.93 -2.25 -8.99
CA MET A 326 -6.64 -2.37 -8.32
C MET A 326 -6.30 -1.12 -7.52
N ASP A 327 -6.69 0.06 -8.01
CA ASP A 327 -6.49 1.32 -7.30
C ASP A 327 -7.26 1.38 -5.98
N ILE A 328 -8.52 0.98 -5.95
CA ILE A 328 -9.28 0.96 -4.69
C ILE A 328 -8.69 -0.03 -3.70
N LEU A 329 -8.18 -1.18 -4.15
CA LEU A 329 -7.49 -2.14 -3.29
C LEU A 329 -6.21 -1.55 -2.69
N ALA A 330 -5.40 -0.84 -3.49
CA ALA A 330 -4.19 -0.16 -3.02
C ALA A 330 -4.52 0.95 -2.01
N LEU A 331 -5.57 1.74 -2.25
CA LEU A 331 -6.05 2.77 -1.32
C LEU A 331 -6.51 2.16 0.01
N VAL A 332 -7.25 1.06 -0.02
CA VAL A 332 -7.68 0.34 1.19
C VAL A 332 -6.46 -0.18 1.95
N ASN A 333 -5.46 -0.73 1.25
CA ASN A 333 -4.21 -1.17 1.89
C ASN A 333 -3.52 -0.02 2.64
N SER A 334 -3.40 1.15 2.01
CA SER A 334 -2.79 2.34 2.62
C SER A 334 -3.63 2.95 3.76
N ALA A 335 -4.96 2.78 3.74
CA ALA A 335 -5.86 3.37 4.74
C ALA A 335 -6.02 2.52 6.00
N VAL A 336 -5.89 1.19 5.91
CA VAL A 336 -6.37 0.28 6.96
C VAL A 336 -5.36 0.06 8.09
N ASN A 337 -4.11 0.48 7.93
CA ASN A 337 -3.02 0.28 8.90
C ASN A 337 -3.39 0.79 10.32
N PHE A 338 -4.07 1.93 10.41
CA PHE A 338 -4.56 2.47 11.68
C PHE A 338 -5.52 1.52 12.39
N ILE A 339 -6.46 0.93 11.65
CA ILE A 339 -7.43 -0.04 12.20
C ILE A 339 -6.69 -1.26 12.76
N LEU A 340 -5.66 -1.74 12.05
CA LEU A 340 -4.84 -2.85 12.50
C LEU A 340 -4.09 -2.51 13.80
N TYR A 341 -3.52 -1.30 13.93
CA TYR A 341 -2.87 -0.86 15.16
C TYR A 341 -3.86 -0.73 16.32
N CYS A 342 -5.02 -0.13 16.07
CA CYS A 342 -6.08 -0.01 17.07
C CYS A 342 -6.62 -1.37 17.54
N SER A 343 -6.83 -2.31 16.64
CA SER A 343 -7.39 -3.63 16.99
C SER A 343 -6.37 -4.51 17.72
N MET A 344 -5.10 -4.43 17.34
CA MET A 344 -4.09 -5.43 17.72
C MET A 344 -3.00 -4.93 18.69
N SER A 345 -2.70 -3.62 18.75
CA SER A 345 -1.67 -3.07 19.65
C SER A 345 -2.26 -2.48 20.93
N ARG A 346 -2.04 -3.12 22.08
CA ARG A 346 -2.42 -2.57 23.40
C ARG A 346 -1.70 -1.27 23.69
N GLN A 347 -0.41 -1.19 23.33
CA GLN A 347 0.41 -0.01 23.56
C GLN A 347 -0.10 1.17 22.73
N PHE A 348 -0.44 0.94 21.46
CA PHE A 348 -1.00 1.96 20.57
C PHE A 348 -2.34 2.49 21.11
N ARG A 349 -3.28 1.59 21.50
CA ARG A 349 -4.56 2.01 22.08
C ARG A 349 -4.41 2.83 23.36
N LYS A 350 -3.47 2.45 24.26
CA LYS A 350 -3.20 3.22 25.49
C LYS A 350 -2.67 4.60 25.16
N ALA A 351 -1.74 4.71 24.23
CA ALA A 351 -1.17 5.99 23.79
C ALA A 351 -2.24 6.85 23.08
N PHE A 352 -3.04 6.26 22.20
CA PHE A 352 -4.15 6.92 21.53
C PHE A 352 -5.19 7.45 22.54
N ALA A 353 -5.62 6.61 23.47
CA ALA A 353 -6.59 6.98 24.49
C ALA A 353 -6.07 8.10 25.43
N ALA A 354 -4.79 8.05 25.79
CA ALA A 354 -4.16 9.10 26.61
C ALA A 354 -4.11 10.46 25.90
N LEU A 355 -3.95 10.46 24.56
CA LEU A 355 -3.90 11.70 23.77
C LEU A 355 -5.28 12.29 23.47
N PHE A 356 -6.21 11.44 23.04
CA PHE A 356 -7.47 11.89 22.46
C PHE A 356 -8.69 11.70 23.39
N MET A 357 -8.58 10.85 24.44
CA MET A 357 -9.68 10.53 25.35
C MET A 357 -9.31 10.65 26.84
N PRO A 358 -8.63 11.71 27.28
CA PRO A 358 -8.11 11.78 28.65
C PRO A 358 -9.18 11.71 29.75
N ARG A 359 -10.46 12.03 29.45
CA ARG A 359 -11.57 12.03 30.39
C ARG A 359 -12.51 10.82 30.34
N ILE A 360 -12.39 9.98 29.26
CA ILE A 360 -13.32 8.86 29.00
C ILE A 360 -12.72 7.51 29.42
N VAL A 361 -11.39 7.43 29.45
CA VAL A 361 -10.62 6.19 29.70
C VAL A 361 -10.96 5.47 31.01
N PRO A 362 -11.24 6.13 32.15
CA PRO A 362 -11.54 5.41 33.40
C PRO A 362 -12.84 4.60 33.34
N LYS A 363 -13.82 4.97 32.50
CA LYS A 363 -15.13 4.32 32.44
C LYS A 363 -15.23 3.10 31.54
N TRP A 364 -14.46 3.06 30.44
CA TRP A 364 -14.62 2.04 29.38
C TRP A 364 -13.54 0.96 29.38
N PHE A 365 -12.39 1.23 30.00
CA PHE A 365 -11.32 0.26 30.16
C PHE A 365 -10.83 0.26 31.60
N PRO A 366 -11.43 -0.54 32.49
CA PRO A 366 -10.90 -0.72 33.84
C PRO A 366 -9.49 -1.24 33.73
N LEU A 367 -8.52 -0.38 34.01
CA LEU A 367 -7.13 -0.74 34.18
C LEU A 367 -7.07 -1.61 35.44
N THR A 368 -7.06 -2.93 35.27
CA THR A 368 -6.67 -3.86 36.34
C THR A 368 -5.17 -3.73 36.56
N SER A 369 -4.76 -2.59 37.11
CA SER A 369 -3.47 -2.45 37.77
C SER A 369 -3.72 -2.67 39.27
N LYS A 370 -3.57 -3.91 39.71
CA LYS A 370 -3.23 -4.15 41.10
C LYS A 370 -1.94 -3.39 41.39
N PRO A 371 -1.87 -2.49 42.35
CA PRO A 371 -0.60 -1.93 42.77
C PRO A 371 0.30 -3.07 43.26
N PRO A 372 1.60 -3.01 43.05
CA PRO A 372 2.51 -3.96 43.66
C PRO A 372 2.39 -3.78 45.16
N ASN A 373 1.99 -4.83 45.89
CA ASN A 373 2.05 -4.88 47.33
C ASN A 373 3.51 -4.65 47.74
N SER A 374 3.79 -3.48 48.27
CA SER A 374 5.01 -3.22 49.02
C SER A 374 4.91 -3.95 50.36
N THR A 375 5.29 -5.21 50.36
CA THR A 375 5.57 -5.92 51.62
C THR A 375 7.00 -5.55 52.02
N TYR A 376 7.08 -4.57 52.91
CA TYR A 376 8.31 -4.36 53.67
C TYR A 376 8.55 -5.62 54.50
N ALA A 377 9.48 -6.46 54.09
CA ALA A 377 10.00 -7.49 54.95
C ALA A 377 10.92 -6.79 55.99
N THR A 378 10.43 -6.68 57.19
CA THR A 378 11.20 -6.30 58.38
C THR A 378 12.20 -7.39 58.63
N THR A 379 13.49 -7.07 58.50
CA THR A 379 14.62 -7.88 58.92
C THR A 379 14.63 -7.87 60.43
N CYS A 380 14.52 -9.03 61.07
CA CYS A 380 14.96 -9.27 62.46
C CYS A 380 16.07 -10.32 62.42
N VAL A 381 17.25 -9.85 62.92
CA VAL A 381 18.46 -10.56 63.45
C VAL A 381 19.06 -11.66 62.61
#